data_1e3d9567f6dc5b1745e322a9b542ceef
#
_entry.id   1e3d9567f6dc5b1745e322a9b542ceef
#
_cell.length_a   1.000
_cell.length_b   1.000
_cell.length_c   1.000
_cell.angle_alpha   90.00
_cell.angle_beta   90.00
_cell.angle_gamma   90.00
#
_symmetry.space_group_name_H-M   'P 1'
#
loop_
_entity.id
_entity.type
_entity.pdbx_description
1 polymer ?
#
loop_
_entity_poly.entity_id
_entity_poly.type
_entity_poly.pdbx_seq_one_letter_code
_entity_poly.pdbx_strand_id
1 'polypeptide(L)'
;MAKIIVNIISKDDLMPAYLFVKEKYEEGDGLMFISAKDTTEELALVSELLKVSSQDVVNIVLTKERDEFTYERIGRRLLPELRKDVKYCVNLAGGTRYLALAVQHVFESFDSEFFYTEVDNNYIVNSKFDDSFEENDDF
;
A
#
# COMPACT_ATOMS: atom_id res chain seq x y z
N MET A 1 2.56 -12.18 15.46
CA MET A 1 3.60 -11.60 14.65
C MET A 1 3.09 -10.35 13.95
N ALA A 2 3.88 -9.32 14.00
CA ALA A 2 3.48 -8.06 13.39
C ALA A 2 3.37 -8.17 11.86
N LYS A 3 2.45 -7.43 11.30
CA LYS A 3 2.28 -7.33 9.85
C LYS A 3 2.91 -6.05 9.35
N ILE A 4 3.03 -5.94 8.05
CA ILE A 4 3.49 -4.71 7.41
C ILE A 4 2.34 -4.15 6.60
N ILE A 5 2.01 -2.90 6.88
CA ILE A 5 0.94 -2.18 6.19
C ILE A 5 1.57 -1.41 5.04
N VAL A 6 1.09 -1.67 3.83
CA VAL A 6 1.65 -1.10 2.61
C VAL A 6 0.66 -0.15 1.98
N ASN A 7 1.10 1.05 1.67
CA ASN A 7 0.29 2.04 0.98
C ASN A 7 1.02 2.57 -0.23
N ILE A 8 0.27 2.82 -1.30
CA ILE A 8 0.76 3.57 -2.43
C ILE A 8 0.41 5.03 -2.15
N ILE A 9 1.40 5.89 -2.12
CA ILE A 9 1.21 7.29 -1.76
C ILE A 9 1.19 8.15 -3.01
N SER A 10 0.16 8.98 -3.11
CA SER A 10 0.08 10.04 -4.12
C SER A 10 0.30 11.38 -3.44
N LYS A 11 1.07 12.24 -4.09
CA LYS A 11 1.34 13.58 -3.57
C LYS A 11 0.06 14.39 -3.43
N ASP A 12 -0.91 14.14 -4.29
CA ASP A 12 -2.13 14.95 -4.34
C ASP A 12 -3.23 14.43 -3.45
N ASP A 13 -3.11 13.19 -2.94
CA ASP A 13 -4.17 12.60 -2.13
C ASP A 13 -3.58 11.63 -1.11
N LEU A 14 -3.52 12.07 0.12
CA LEU A 14 -3.00 11.26 1.23
C LEU A 14 -4.09 10.55 2.01
N MET A 15 -5.35 10.89 1.78
CA MET A 15 -6.45 10.36 2.58
C MET A 15 -6.58 8.84 2.53
N PRO A 16 -6.44 8.19 1.37
CA PRO A 16 -6.54 6.73 1.37
C PRO A 16 -5.50 6.07 2.28
N ALA A 17 -4.26 6.57 2.24
CA ALA A 17 -3.21 6.01 3.09
C ALA A 17 -3.46 6.29 4.56
N TYR A 18 -3.84 7.52 4.89
CA TYR A 18 -4.11 7.90 6.27
C TYR A 18 -5.22 7.04 6.88
N LEU A 19 -6.34 6.91 6.17
CA LEU A 19 -7.47 6.14 6.66
C LEU A 19 -7.13 4.67 6.82
N PHE A 20 -6.39 4.12 5.87
CA PHE A 20 -6.02 2.71 5.92
C PHE A 20 -5.11 2.42 7.11
N VAL A 21 -4.10 3.25 7.34
CA VAL A 21 -3.21 3.06 8.48
C VAL A 21 -3.99 3.21 9.78
N LYS A 22 -4.83 4.24 9.88
CA LYS A 22 -5.62 4.48 11.07
C LYS A 22 -6.47 3.27 11.43
N GLU A 23 -7.04 2.61 10.44
CA GLU A 23 -7.91 1.46 10.67
C GLU A 23 -7.14 0.17 10.92
N LYS A 24 -6.04 -0.05 10.23
CA LYS A 24 -5.36 -1.35 10.22
C LYS A 24 -4.13 -1.43 11.12
N TYR A 25 -3.52 -0.30 11.44
CA TYR A 25 -2.27 -0.31 12.17
C TYR A 25 -2.47 -0.70 13.63
N GLU A 26 -1.65 -1.64 14.09
CA GLU A 26 -1.59 -2.04 15.47
C GLU A 26 -0.15 -1.87 15.95
N GLU A 27 0.03 -1.67 17.25
CA GLU A 27 1.35 -1.48 17.81
C GLU A 27 2.26 -2.66 17.46
N GLY A 28 3.45 -2.34 16.98
CA GLY A 28 4.42 -3.35 16.56
C GLY A 28 4.39 -3.62 15.06
N ASP A 29 3.40 -3.09 14.33
CA ASP A 29 3.36 -3.24 12.88
C ASP A 29 4.37 -2.34 12.20
N GLY A 30 4.83 -2.76 11.02
CA GLY A 30 5.64 -1.91 10.16
C GLY A 30 4.78 -1.18 9.14
N LEU A 31 5.30 -0.10 8.61
CA LEU A 31 4.67 0.67 7.56
C LEU A 31 5.59 0.74 6.35
N MET A 32 5.02 0.55 5.17
CA MET A 32 5.76 0.70 3.91
C MET A 32 4.96 1.61 3.00
N PHE A 33 5.62 2.63 2.47
CA PHE A 33 5.00 3.56 1.53
C PHE A 33 5.72 3.48 0.20
N ILE A 34 4.95 3.36 -0.87
CA ILE A 34 5.46 3.26 -2.24
C ILE A 34 4.94 4.47 -3.00
N SER A 35 5.83 5.23 -3.60
CA SER A 35 5.45 6.43 -4.33
C SER A 35 6.23 6.55 -5.63
N ALA A 36 5.62 7.21 -6.60
CA ALA A 36 6.25 7.47 -7.89
C ALA A 36 7.07 8.76 -7.89
N LYS A 37 6.94 9.57 -6.84
CA LYS A 37 7.64 10.83 -6.70
C LYS A 37 8.07 10.97 -5.25
N ASP A 38 9.00 11.88 -5.02
CA ASP A 38 9.42 12.20 -3.66
C ASP A 38 8.22 12.75 -2.88
N THR A 39 7.84 12.04 -1.84
CA THR A 39 6.73 12.39 -0.96
C THR A 39 7.19 12.52 0.48
N THR A 40 8.43 12.93 0.67
CA THR A 40 9.03 13.03 2.00
C THR A 40 8.23 13.94 2.94
N GLU A 41 7.79 15.09 2.44
CA GLU A 41 6.99 16.01 3.24
C GLU A 41 5.65 15.43 3.62
N GLU A 42 4.98 14.78 2.67
CA GLU A 42 3.69 14.15 2.88
C GLU A 42 3.80 13.01 3.88
N LEU A 43 4.86 12.22 3.79
CA LEU A 43 5.09 11.12 4.73
C LEU A 43 5.38 11.63 6.14
N ALA A 44 6.12 12.71 6.26
CA ALA A 44 6.38 13.32 7.56
C ALA A 44 5.08 13.76 8.20
N LEU A 45 4.19 14.36 7.43
CA LEU A 45 2.88 14.79 7.92
C LEU A 45 2.03 13.60 8.37
N VAL A 46 1.95 12.56 7.56
CA VAL A 46 1.17 11.37 7.90
C VAL A 46 1.71 10.72 9.16
N SER A 47 3.03 10.59 9.26
CA SER A 47 3.66 9.98 10.43
C SER A 47 3.38 10.78 11.69
N GLU A 48 3.42 12.10 11.59
CA GLU A 48 3.12 12.98 12.73
C GLU A 48 1.67 12.83 13.16
N LEU A 49 0.75 12.84 12.20
CA LEU A 49 -0.68 12.70 12.50
C LEU A 49 -1.01 11.36 13.15
N LEU A 50 -0.33 10.31 12.74
CA LEU A 50 -0.57 8.96 13.25
C LEU A 50 0.30 8.61 14.46
N LYS A 51 1.26 9.47 14.80
CA LYS A 51 2.17 9.26 15.93
C LYS A 51 2.96 7.97 15.81
N VAL A 52 3.40 7.65 14.61
CA VAL A 52 4.16 6.43 14.33
C VAL A 52 5.65 6.74 14.39
N SER A 53 6.43 5.81 14.95
CA SER A 53 7.88 5.96 15.01
C SER A 53 8.47 5.88 13.60
N SER A 54 9.41 6.77 13.29
CA SER A 54 10.09 6.77 12.00
C SER A 54 10.90 5.50 11.76
N GLN A 55 11.24 4.77 12.81
CA GLN A 55 11.99 3.53 12.69
C GLN A 55 11.16 2.40 12.08
N ASP A 56 9.85 2.52 12.18
CA ASP A 56 8.93 1.50 11.69
C ASP A 56 8.44 1.81 10.27
N VAL A 57 8.99 2.83 9.65
CA VAL A 57 8.52 3.31 8.34
C VAL A 57 9.57 3.08 7.27
N VAL A 58 9.18 2.40 6.20
CA VAL A 58 10.01 2.22 5.01
C VAL A 58 9.38 2.99 3.88
N ASN A 59 10.16 3.85 3.23
CA ASN A 59 9.69 4.63 2.10
C ASN A 59 10.43 4.21 0.83
N ILE A 60 9.70 3.69 -0.14
CA ILE A 60 10.24 3.28 -1.42
C ILE A 60 9.77 4.27 -2.48
N VAL A 61 10.72 5.05 -2.99
CA VAL A 61 10.43 6.01 -4.05
C VAL A 61 10.83 5.39 -5.38
N LEU A 62 9.85 5.19 -6.25
CA LEU A 62 10.09 4.71 -7.60
C LEU A 62 10.56 5.89 -8.44
N THR A 63 11.43 5.62 -9.40
CA THR A 63 12.02 6.74 -10.10
C THR A 63 11.06 7.39 -11.06
N LYS A 64 11.43 8.57 -11.53
CA LYS A 64 10.59 9.42 -12.38
C LYS A 64 10.76 9.12 -13.85
N GLU A 65 11.73 8.29 -14.22
CA GLU A 65 12.00 7.98 -15.61
C GLU A 65 10.89 7.10 -16.17
N ARG A 66 10.44 7.39 -17.37
CA ARG A 66 9.31 6.69 -17.99
C ARG A 66 9.49 5.19 -18.05
N ASP A 67 10.66 4.78 -18.50
CA ASP A 67 10.94 3.36 -18.69
C ASP A 67 11.09 2.61 -17.38
N GLU A 68 11.12 3.32 -16.25
CA GLU A 68 11.22 2.68 -14.96
C GLU A 68 9.88 2.30 -14.36
N PHE A 69 8.80 2.62 -15.05
CA PHE A 69 7.46 2.21 -14.63
C PHE A 69 6.97 0.96 -15.34
N THR A 70 7.86 0.16 -15.89
CA THR A 70 7.46 -1.16 -16.37
C THR A 70 7.26 -2.09 -15.18
N TYR A 71 6.43 -3.09 -15.34
CA TYR A 71 6.22 -4.09 -14.30
C TYR A 71 7.52 -4.69 -13.83
N GLU A 72 8.43 -4.97 -14.75
CA GLU A 72 9.72 -5.56 -14.43
C GLU A 72 10.55 -4.65 -13.52
N ARG A 73 10.62 -3.38 -13.84
CA ARG A 73 11.45 -2.45 -13.05
C ARG A 73 10.85 -2.14 -11.70
N ILE A 74 9.53 -2.04 -11.64
CA ILE A 74 8.85 -1.87 -10.36
C ILE A 74 9.14 -3.08 -9.48
N GLY A 75 9.04 -4.28 -10.05
CA GLY A 75 9.37 -5.49 -9.33
C GLY A 75 10.80 -5.52 -8.82
N ARG A 76 11.77 -5.14 -9.65
CA ARG A 76 13.17 -5.09 -9.25
C ARG A 76 13.41 -4.12 -8.10
N ARG A 77 12.66 -3.05 -8.05
CA ARG A 77 12.80 -2.06 -6.99
C ARG A 77 12.16 -2.52 -5.69
N LEU A 78 11.05 -3.25 -5.78
CA LEU A 78 10.31 -3.69 -4.60
C LEU A 78 10.84 -4.99 -4.01
N LEU A 79 11.15 -5.97 -4.85
CA LEU A 79 11.50 -7.32 -4.37
C LEU A 79 12.59 -7.36 -3.30
N PRO A 80 13.68 -6.58 -3.40
CA PRO A 80 14.70 -6.63 -2.36
C PRO A 80 14.21 -6.19 -0.99
N GLU A 81 13.11 -5.47 -0.93
CA GLU A 81 12.56 -4.95 0.33
C GLU A 81 11.54 -5.90 0.95
N LEU A 82 11.16 -6.97 0.24
CA LEU A 82 10.09 -7.84 0.68
C LEU A 82 10.61 -9.13 1.30
N ARG A 83 9.84 -9.66 2.25
CA ARG A 83 10.21 -10.86 3.00
C ARG A 83 9.10 -11.90 2.90
N LYS A 84 9.51 -13.18 2.92
CA LYS A 84 8.57 -14.28 2.86
C LYS A 84 7.96 -14.65 4.22
N ASP A 85 8.55 -14.16 5.29
CA ASP A 85 8.16 -14.55 6.64
C ASP A 85 7.25 -13.53 7.33
N VAL A 86 6.74 -12.55 6.61
CA VAL A 86 5.82 -11.56 7.16
C VAL A 86 4.55 -11.50 6.34
N LYS A 87 3.51 -10.98 6.97
CA LYS A 87 2.23 -10.75 6.30
C LYS A 87 2.15 -9.29 5.87
N TYR A 88 1.65 -9.07 4.66
CA TYR A 88 1.46 -7.73 4.13
C TYR A 88 -0.03 -7.41 3.99
N CYS A 89 -0.40 -6.21 4.41
CA CYS A 89 -1.73 -5.65 4.16
C CYS A 89 -1.55 -4.49 3.20
N VAL A 90 -1.97 -4.68 1.96
CA VAL A 90 -1.65 -3.76 0.86
C VAL A 90 -2.87 -2.97 0.44
N ASN A 91 -2.79 -1.65 0.58
CA ASN A 91 -3.83 -0.75 0.13
C ASN A 91 -3.52 -0.31 -1.30
N LEU A 92 -4.39 -0.67 -2.22
CA LEU A 92 -4.21 -0.37 -3.64
C LEU A 92 -4.77 1.00 -4.06
N ALA A 93 -5.46 1.67 -3.15
CA ALA A 93 -5.92 3.03 -3.40
C ALA A 93 -4.76 4.01 -3.24
N GLY A 94 -4.76 5.08 -3.96
CA GLY A 94 -3.79 6.17 -3.77
C GLY A 94 -2.79 6.37 -4.88
N GLY A 95 -2.58 5.42 -5.75
CA GLY A 95 -1.69 5.59 -6.89
C GLY A 95 -2.45 5.58 -8.20
N THR A 96 -1.74 5.64 -9.30
CA THR A 96 -2.36 5.41 -10.60
C THR A 96 -2.78 3.96 -10.68
N ARG A 97 -3.71 3.69 -11.59
CA ARG A 97 -4.16 2.31 -11.82
C ARG A 97 -3.00 1.41 -12.20
N TYR A 98 -2.13 1.89 -13.08
CA TYR A 98 -0.99 1.10 -13.53
C TYR A 98 -0.07 0.73 -12.36
N LEU A 99 0.24 1.69 -11.51
CA LEU A 99 1.09 1.45 -10.36
C LEU A 99 0.44 0.47 -9.39
N ALA A 100 -0.86 0.64 -9.14
CA ALA A 100 -1.59 -0.28 -8.26
C ALA A 100 -1.54 -1.71 -8.79
N LEU A 101 -1.74 -1.90 -10.09
CA LEU A 101 -1.68 -3.23 -10.69
C LEU A 101 -0.28 -3.84 -10.60
N ALA A 102 0.75 -3.03 -10.83
CA ALA A 102 2.12 -3.51 -10.72
C ALA A 102 2.48 -3.90 -9.30
N VAL A 103 2.08 -3.11 -8.33
CA VAL A 103 2.31 -3.41 -6.91
C VAL A 103 1.57 -4.70 -6.53
N GLN A 104 0.32 -4.83 -6.93
CA GLN A 104 -0.44 -6.05 -6.66
C GLN A 104 0.25 -7.27 -7.23
N HIS A 105 0.72 -7.16 -8.47
CA HIS A 105 1.41 -8.27 -9.13
C HIS A 105 2.64 -8.72 -8.34
N VAL A 106 3.43 -7.78 -7.85
CA VAL A 106 4.62 -8.10 -7.06
C VAL A 106 4.23 -8.79 -5.75
N PHE A 107 3.26 -8.25 -5.04
CA PHE A 107 2.88 -8.77 -3.73
C PHE A 107 2.11 -10.08 -3.78
N GLU A 108 1.59 -10.47 -4.94
CA GLU A 108 0.88 -11.73 -5.07
C GLU A 108 1.75 -12.96 -4.75
N SER A 109 3.07 -12.83 -4.85
CA SER A 109 4.00 -13.90 -4.53
C SER A 109 4.34 -13.97 -3.03
N PHE A 110 3.75 -13.10 -2.24
CA PHE A 110 4.00 -13.02 -0.80
C PHE A 110 2.70 -13.19 -0.04
N ASP A 111 2.80 -13.42 1.27
CA ASP A 111 1.61 -13.53 2.12
C ASP A 111 0.96 -12.16 2.24
N SER A 112 0.02 -11.86 1.36
CA SER A 112 -0.55 -10.54 1.22
C SER A 112 -2.06 -10.58 1.14
N GLU A 113 -2.69 -9.60 1.77
CA GLU A 113 -4.09 -9.30 1.56
C GLU A 113 -4.17 -7.93 0.90
N PHE A 114 -5.11 -7.79 -0.02
CA PHE A 114 -5.26 -6.55 -0.79
C PHE A 114 -6.55 -5.85 -0.42
N PHE A 115 -6.46 -4.54 -0.29
CA PHE A 115 -7.56 -3.70 0.12
C PHE A 115 -7.67 -2.49 -0.78
N TYR A 116 -8.83 -1.89 -0.80
CA TYR A 116 -9.07 -0.62 -1.47
C TYR A 116 -9.83 0.29 -0.52
N THR A 117 -9.25 1.44 -0.20
CA THR A 117 -9.87 2.40 0.70
C THR A 117 -10.80 3.30 -0.08
N GLU A 118 -12.08 3.28 0.28
CA GLU A 118 -13.11 4.13 -0.31
C GLU A 118 -13.29 5.36 0.59
N VAL A 119 -12.67 6.47 0.18
CA VAL A 119 -12.63 7.66 1.01
C VAL A 119 -14.01 8.28 1.21
N ASP A 120 -14.78 8.37 0.14
CA ASP A 120 -16.08 9.03 0.20
C ASP A 120 -17.06 8.36 1.16
N ASN A 121 -16.99 7.04 1.23
CA ASN A 121 -17.87 6.26 2.10
C ASN A 121 -17.19 5.82 3.39
N ASN A 122 -15.92 6.21 3.55
CA ASN A 122 -15.14 5.95 4.75
C ASN A 122 -15.13 4.48 5.15
N TYR A 123 -14.90 3.59 4.18
CA TYR A 123 -14.69 2.19 4.51
C TYR A 123 -13.66 1.53 3.60
N ILE A 124 -13.19 0.39 4.04
CA ILE A 124 -12.11 -0.33 3.39
C ILE A 124 -12.66 -1.64 2.83
N VAL A 125 -12.50 -1.82 1.52
CA VAL A 125 -12.96 -3.02 0.84
C VAL A 125 -11.79 -4.00 0.72
N ASN A 126 -12.03 -5.24 1.15
CA ASN A 126 -11.09 -6.31 0.91
C ASN A 126 -11.30 -6.81 -0.53
N SER A 127 -10.27 -6.73 -1.34
CA SER A 127 -10.39 -7.09 -2.76
C SER A 127 -10.26 -8.59 -3.01
N LYS A 128 -10.11 -9.39 -1.97
CA LYS A 128 -10.01 -10.84 -2.12
C LYS A 128 -11.37 -11.42 -2.48
N PHE A 129 -11.40 -12.17 -3.56
CA PHE A 129 -12.61 -12.88 -3.94
C PHE A 129 -12.75 -14.13 -3.10
N ASP A 130 -13.97 -14.38 -2.63
CA ASP A 130 -14.31 -15.61 -1.99
C ASP A 130 -15.71 -16.02 -2.47
N ASP A 131 -16.16 -17.18 -2.03
CA ASP A 131 -17.46 -17.70 -2.46
C ASP A 131 -18.61 -16.77 -2.09
N SER A 132 -18.50 -16.11 -0.94
CA SER A 132 -19.54 -15.17 -0.51
C SER A 132 -19.67 -14.01 -1.46
N PHE A 133 -18.57 -13.51 -1.93
CA PHE A 133 -18.55 -12.39 -2.86
C PHE A 133 -19.19 -12.78 -4.18
N GLU A 134 -18.86 -13.94 -4.69
CA GLU A 134 -19.39 -14.41 -5.97
C GLU A 134 -20.88 -14.70 -5.92
N GLU A 135 -21.40 -15.05 -4.76
CA GLU A 135 -22.81 -15.33 -4.57
C GLU A 135 -23.65 -14.06 -4.52
N ASN A 136 -23.01 -12.94 -4.31
CA ASN A 136 -23.69 -11.64 -4.31
C ASN A 136 -23.78 -11.11 -5.72
N ASP A 137 -24.73 -11.58 -6.45
CA ASP A 137 -24.88 -11.23 -7.86
C ASP A 137 -25.55 -9.89 -8.10
N ASP A 138 -25.55 -9.04 -7.11
CA ASP A 138 -26.23 -7.75 -7.18
C ASP A 138 -25.34 -6.67 -7.80
N PHE A 139 -24.25 -7.07 -8.34
CA PHE A 139 -23.33 -6.13 -9.00
C PHE A 139 -23.75 -5.88 -10.42
#